data_d939b537a421b57a7f1340355f978a70
#
_entry.id   d939b537a421b57a7f1340355f978a70
#
_cell.length_a   1.000
_cell.length_b   1.000
_cell.length_c   1.000
_cell.angle_alpha   90.00
_cell.angle_beta   90.00
_cell.angle_gamma   90.00
#
_symmetry.space_group_name_H-M   'P 1'
#
loop_
_entity.id
_entity.type
_entity.pdbx_description
1 polymer ?
#
loop_
_entity_poly.entity_id
_entity_poly.type
_entity_poly.pdbx_seq_one_letter_code
_entity_poly.pdbx_strand_id
1 'polypeptide(L)'
;MENIKGLCTNPDPVTQKYIFNHTMLRVRDPEVSLDFYSRILGMKLLRKIDFNEWKFSLYFLAMIENESQIPTDSDKSRARFTAGLSGVLELTHNHGTELEEKTPYHNGNTEPRGFGHICFSVPDIKAACARFEALGVPFQKKLGEGGMKDIAFIKDPDNYWVEIIEA
;
A
#
# COMPACT_ATOMS: atom_id res chain seq x y z
N MET A 1 -13.54 -23.54 -14.74
CA MET A 1 -13.94 -22.31 -14.03
C MET A 1 -15.43 -22.11 -14.25
N GLU A 2 -16.18 -21.79 -13.21
CA GLU A 2 -17.59 -21.45 -13.33
C GLU A 2 -17.79 -20.24 -14.23
N ASN A 3 -18.90 -20.20 -14.93
CA ASN A 3 -19.26 -19.06 -15.80
C ASN A 3 -19.71 -17.88 -14.91
N ILE A 4 -18.78 -16.99 -14.58
CA ILE A 4 -19.04 -15.82 -13.74
C ILE A 4 -19.63 -14.72 -14.64
N LYS A 5 -20.87 -14.33 -14.37
CA LYS A 5 -21.57 -13.28 -15.12
C LYS A 5 -20.76 -11.97 -15.08
N GLY A 6 -20.46 -11.42 -16.24
CA GLY A 6 -19.68 -10.19 -16.39
C GLY A 6 -18.17 -10.40 -16.60
N LEU A 7 -17.66 -11.62 -16.38
CA LEU A 7 -16.26 -11.93 -16.66
C LEU A 7 -16.06 -12.11 -18.17
N CYS A 8 -15.15 -11.30 -18.76
CA CYS A 8 -14.70 -11.49 -20.13
C CYS A 8 -13.67 -12.64 -20.17
N THR A 9 -13.98 -13.72 -20.89
CA THR A 9 -13.09 -14.88 -21.04
C THR A 9 -12.13 -14.76 -22.22
N ASN A 10 -12.31 -13.77 -23.10
CA ASN A 10 -11.47 -13.51 -24.25
C ASN A 10 -11.16 -12.00 -24.35
N PRO A 11 -10.31 -11.45 -23.45
CA PRO A 11 -9.95 -10.04 -23.46
C PRO A 11 -9.13 -9.69 -24.71
N ASP A 12 -9.14 -8.42 -25.10
CA ASP A 12 -8.34 -7.93 -26.23
C ASP A 12 -6.87 -8.28 -26.02
N PRO A 13 -6.20 -8.95 -26.99
CA PRO A 13 -4.79 -9.33 -26.90
C PRO A 13 -3.82 -8.17 -26.59
N VAL A 14 -4.17 -6.94 -26.94
CA VAL A 14 -3.36 -5.76 -26.61
C VAL A 14 -3.17 -5.57 -25.10
N THR A 15 -4.11 -6.05 -24.30
CA THR A 15 -4.08 -5.91 -22.83
C THR A 15 -3.11 -6.90 -22.14
N GLN A 16 -2.60 -7.91 -22.84
CA GLN A 16 -1.71 -8.94 -22.26
C GLN A 16 -0.42 -8.38 -21.65
N LYS A 17 0.00 -7.18 -22.09
CA LYS A 17 1.20 -6.50 -21.59
C LYS A 17 0.90 -5.37 -20.61
N TYR A 18 -0.38 -5.16 -20.25
CA TYR A 18 -0.72 -4.16 -19.25
C TYR A 18 -0.32 -4.65 -17.85
N ILE A 19 0.19 -3.74 -17.05
CA ILE A 19 0.63 -4.00 -15.68
C ILE A 19 -0.31 -3.22 -14.76
N PHE A 20 -0.93 -3.91 -13.80
CA PHE A 20 -1.57 -3.22 -12.67
C PHE A 20 -0.47 -2.68 -11.77
N ASN A 21 -0.04 -1.44 -12.04
CA ASN A 21 1.18 -0.87 -11.52
C ASN A 21 1.05 -0.46 -10.05
N HIS A 22 0.16 0.48 -9.71
CA HIS A 22 0.09 1.01 -8.35
C HIS A 22 -1.32 1.27 -7.86
N THR A 23 -1.44 1.33 -6.53
CA THR A 23 -2.57 1.89 -5.81
C THR A 23 -2.11 3.16 -5.10
N MET A 24 -2.89 4.23 -5.16
CA MET A 24 -2.59 5.49 -4.49
C MET A 24 -3.40 5.64 -3.21
N LEU A 25 -2.71 6.02 -2.12
CA LEU A 25 -3.31 6.45 -0.86
C LEU A 25 -2.88 7.88 -0.54
N ARG A 26 -3.81 8.70 -0.06
CA ARG A 26 -3.45 9.99 0.54
C ARG A 26 -3.03 9.79 1.98
N VAL A 27 -1.92 10.40 2.37
CA VAL A 27 -1.38 10.33 3.73
C VAL A 27 -1.31 11.73 4.34
N ARG A 28 -1.67 11.83 5.63
CA ARG A 28 -1.63 13.08 6.38
C ARG A 28 -0.20 13.56 6.59
N ASP A 29 0.65 12.67 7.09
CA ASP A 29 2.04 12.93 7.43
C ASP A 29 2.94 11.89 6.75
N PRO A 30 3.75 12.30 5.75
CA PRO A 30 4.57 11.38 5.00
C PRO A 30 5.69 10.76 5.83
N GLU A 31 6.21 11.42 6.89
CA GLU A 31 7.27 10.86 7.73
C GLU A 31 6.75 9.64 8.50
N VAL A 32 5.57 9.76 9.08
CA VAL A 32 4.94 8.67 9.83
C VAL A 32 4.54 7.52 8.91
N SER A 33 3.99 7.84 7.73
CA SER A 33 3.57 6.81 6.77
C SER A 33 4.77 6.11 6.14
N LEU A 34 5.84 6.83 5.79
CA LEU A 34 7.07 6.22 5.27
C LEU A 34 7.72 5.30 6.30
N ASP A 35 7.76 5.69 7.59
CA ASP A 35 8.24 4.80 8.64
C ASP A 35 7.39 3.52 8.73
N PHE A 36 6.07 3.64 8.71
CA PHE A 36 5.16 2.50 8.76
C PHE A 36 5.39 1.54 7.59
N TYR A 37 5.35 2.03 6.35
CA TYR A 37 5.47 1.17 5.18
C TYR A 37 6.89 0.65 4.96
N SER A 38 7.93 1.36 5.38
CA SER A 38 9.32 0.89 5.25
C SER A 38 9.79 0.03 6.43
N ARG A 39 9.72 0.53 7.65
CA ARG A 39 10.24 -0.16 8.83
C ARG A 39 9.32 -1.31 9.29
N ILE A 40 8.00 -1.10 9.27
CA ILE A 40 7.05 -2.10 9.76
C ILE A 40 6.74 -3.13 8.67
N LEU A 41 6.45 -2.70 7.44
CA LEU A 41 6.06 -3.59 6.35
C LEU A 41 7.20 -3.97 5.38
N GLY A 42 8.36 -3.30 5.46
CA GLY A 42 9.57 -3.70 4.70
C GLY A 42 9.64 -3.17 3.27
N MET A 43 8.73 -2.26 2.87
CA MET A 43 8.77 -1.66 1.54
C MET A 43 9.99 -0.74 1.36
N LYS A 44 10.47 -0.62 0.12
CA LYS A 44 11.58 0.26 -0.28
C LYS A 44 11.07 1.44 -1.07
N LEU A 45 11.59 2.64 -0.74
CA LEU A 45 11.29 3.85 -1.51
C LEU A 45 12.00 3.78 -2.86
N LEU A 46 11.21 3.76 -3.93
CA LEU A 46 11.69 3.74 -5.31
C LEU A 46 11.94 5.13 -5.84
N ARG A 47 11.01 6.04 -5.59
CA ARG A 47 11.02 7.39 -6.14
C ARG A 47 10.23 8.34 -5.26
N LYS A 48 10.70 9.61 -5.18
CA LYS A 48 9.97 10.75 -4.64
C LYS A 48 9.85 11.82 -5.72
N ILE A 49 8.69 12.49 -5.80
CA ILE A 49 8.48 13.62 -6.70
C ILE A 49 7.78 14.73 -5.91
N ASP A 50 8.31 15.94 -5.97
CA ASP A 50 7.70 17.11 -5.34
C ASP A 50 7.07 18.02 -6.41
N PHE A 51 5.80 18.37 -6.21
CA PHE A 51 5.02 19.30 -7.02
C PHE A 51 4.71 20.56 -6.19
N ASN A 52 5.73 21.37 -5.97
CA ASN A 52 5.65 22.54 -5.06
C ASN A 52 4.60 23.56 -5.48
N GLU A 53 4.43 23.80 -6.78
CA GLU A 53 3.40 24.72 -7.30
C GLU A 53 1.96 24.23 -6.99
N TRP A 54 1.76 22.92 -6.97
CA TRP A 54 0.48 22.27 -6.70
C TRP A 54 0.34 21.79 -5.24
N LYS A 55 1.38 22.02 -4.44
CA LYS A 55 1.41 21.70 -2.99
C LYS A 55 1.11 20.25 -2.69
N PHE A 56 1.75 19.32 -3.39
CA PHE A 56 1.75 17.91 -3.03
C PHE A 56 3.08 17.23 -3.39
N SER A 57 3.33 16.09 -2.73
CA SER A 57 4.47 15.21 -3.00
C SER A 57 4.00 13.77 -3.16
N LEU A 58 4.69 13.02 -4.03
CA LEU A 58 4.44 11.61 -4.28
C LEU A 58 5.62 10.77 -3.80
N TYR A 59 5.32 9.64 -3.18
CA TYR A 59 6.29 8.65 -2.73
C TYR A 59 5.87 7.29 -3.25
N PHE A 60 6.71 6.66 -4.08
CA PHE A 60 6.45 5.34 -4.64
C PHE A 60 7.28 4.30 -3.88
N LEU A 61 6.59 3.31 -3.29
CA LEU A 61 7.21 2.24 -2.54
C LEU A 61 6.82 0.88 -3.13
N ALA A 62 7.72 -0.12 -3.00
CA ALA A 62 7.39 -1.50 -3.35
C ALA A 62 8.17 -2.49 -2.47
N MET A 63 7.73 -3.75 -2.50
CA MET A 63 8.49 -4.86 -1.96
C MET A 63 9.61 -5.19 -2.94
N ILE A 64 10.86 -4.93 -2.57
CA ILE A 64 12.07 -5.19 -3.37
C ILE A 64 13.03 -6.01 -2.52
N GLU A 65 13.38 -7.20 -2.98
CA GLU A 65 14.29 -8.09 -2.25
C GLU A 65 15.71 -7.51 -2.15
N ASN A 66 16.19 -6.92 -3.25
CA ASN A 66 17.53 -6.36 -3.32
C ASN A 66 17.51 -4.90 -3.77
N GLU A 67 17.88 -4.00 -2.88
CA GLU A 67 17.92 -2.55 -3.16
C GLU A 67 18.86 -2.17 -4.31
N SER A 68 19.86 -3.00 -4.63
CA SER A 68 20.75 -2.75 -5.78
C SER A 68 20.02 -2.81 -7.12
N GLN A 69 18.81 -3.35 -7.17
CA GLN A 69 17.96 -3.33 -8.36
C GLN A 69 17.37 -1.95 -8.64
N ILE A 70 17.27 -1.08 -7.62
CA ILE A 70 16.73 0.26 -7.78
C ILE A 70 17.78 1.13 -8.50
N PRO A 71 17.47 1.69 -9.68
CA PRO A 71 18.43 2.50 -10.42
C PRO A 71 18.87 3.74 -9.61
N THR A 72 20.17 4.07 -9.70
CA THR A 72 20.76 5.24 -9.01
C THR A 72 21.30 6.28 -9.99
N ASP A 73 21.29 5.97 -11.29
CA ASP A 73 21.89 6.78 -12.35
C ASP A 73 21.07 8.02 -12.74
N SER A 74 19.73 7.92 -12.73
CA SER A 74 18.87 9.06 -13.09
C SER A 74 17.43 8.89 -12.60
N ASP A 75 16.71 10.01 -12.46
CA ASP A 75 15.27 10.00 -12.18
C ASP A 75 14.47 9.31 -13.29
N LYS A 76 14.90 9.45 -14.55
CA LYS A 76 14.27 8.78 -15.69
C LYS A 76 14.38 7.25 -15.59
N SER A 77 15.52 6.72 -15.17
CA SER A 77 15.70 5.28 -14.95
C SER A 77 14.84 4.78 -13.79
N ARG A 78 14.78 5.52 -12.69
CA ARG A 78 13.88 5.23 -11.56
C ARG A 78 12.42 5.24 -11.97
N ALA A 79 11.99 6.24 -12.75
CA ALA A 79 10.63 6.32 -13.27
C ALA A 79 10.27 5.09 -14.11
N ARG A 80 11.17 4.68 -15.01
CA ARG A 80 10.97 3.52 -15.87
C ARG A 80 10.94 2.21 -15.08
N PHE A 81 11.83 2.06 -14.11
CA PHE A 81 11.85 0.92 -13.20
C PHE A 81 10.54 0.81 -12.43
N THR A 82 10.11 1.90 -11.78
CA THR A 82 8.85 1.96 -11.03
C THR A 82 7.64 1.63 -11.91
N ALA A 83 7.59 2.15 -13.14
CA ALA A 83 6.50 1.88 -14.08
C ALA A 83 6.44 0.43 -14.56
N GLY A 84 7.56 -0.31 -14.49
CA GLY A 84 7.63 -1.73 -14.87
C GLY A 84 7.22 -2.72 -13.77
N LEU A 85 6.99 -2.25 -12.55
CA LEU A 85 6.63 -3.09 -11.42
C LEU A 85 5.10 -3.26 -11.30
N SER A 86 4.69 -4.31 -10.59
CA SER A 86 3.34 -4.47 -10.04
C SER A 86 3.38 -4.34 -8.52
N GLY A 87 2.23 -4.02 -7.90
CA GLY A 87 2.14 -3.92 -6.43
C GLY A 87 2.91 -2.73 -5.84
N VAL A 88 3.07 -1.66 -6.61
CA VAL A 88 3.62 -0.40 -6.11
C VAL A 88 2.57 0.31 -5.27
N LEU A 89 2.97 0.90 -4.16
CA LEU A 89 2.16 1.80 -3.35
C LEU A 89 2.62 3.23 -3.61
N GLU A 90 1.70 4.08 -4.06
CA GLU A 90 1.92 5.52 -4.18
C GLU A 90 1.30 6.21 -2.96
N LEU A 91 2.12 6.87 -2.15
CA LEU A 91 1.64 7.75 -1.08
C LEU A 91 1.63 9.18 -1.60
N THR A 92 0.48 9.83 -1.53
CA THR A 92 0.30 11.24 -1.91
C THR A 92 0.13 12.08 -0.66
N HIS A 93 1.06 13.00 -0.42
CA HIS A 93 0.99 13.98 0.66
C HIS A 93 0.58 15.34 0.10
N ASN A 94 -0.56 15.87 0.53
CA ASN A 94 -0.96 17.26 0.26
C ASN A 94 -0.31 18.15 1.33
N HIS A 95 0.56 19.08 0.92
CA HIS A 95 1.34 19.91 1.84
C HIS A 95 0.44 20.68 2.81
N GLY A 96 0.73 20.57 4.10
CA GLY A 96 -0.03 21.22 5.18
C GLY A 96 -0.91 20.24 5.96
N THR A 97 -1.25 19.06 5.41
CA THR A 97 -2.07 18.09 6.15
C THR A 97 -1.36 17.49 7.35
N GLU A 98 -0.03 17.52 7.39
CA GLU A 98 0.79 17.10 8.53
C GLU A 98 0.56 17.97 9.79
N LEU A 99 -0.01 19.15 9.62
CA LEU A 99 -0.36 20.05 10.71
C LEU A 99 -1.74 19.77 11.32
N GLU A 100 -2.55 18.93 10.66
CA GLU A 100 -3.87 18.55 11.15
C GLU A 100 -3.75 17.62 12.36
N GLU A 101 -4.61 17.79 13.38
CA GLU A 101 -4.62 16.90 14.55
C GLU A 101 -5.01 15.46 14.21
N LYS A 102 -5.87 15.29 13.20
CA LYS A 102 -6.37 13.99 12.74
C LYS A 102 -6.24 13.89 11.23
N THR A 103 -6.18 12.66 10.72
CA THR A 103 -6.22 12.45 9.27
C THR A 103 -7.51 13.05 8.68
N PRO A 104 -7.40 13.88 7.62
CA PRO A 104 -8.57 14.41 6.91
C PRO A 104 -9.17 13.39 5.94
N TYR A 105 -8.58 12.20 5.81
CA TYR A 105 -8.93 11.22 4.79
C TYR A 105 -9.89 10.17 5.33
N HIS A 106 -10.84 9.78 4.48
CA HIS A 106 -11.79 8.72 4.76
C HIS A 106 -11.28 7.39 4.18
N ASN A 107 -11.22 6.35 5.02
CA ASN A 107 -10.67 5.05 4.61
C ASN A 107 -11.65 4.15 3.82
N GLY A 108 -12.89 4.56 3.64
CA GLY A 108 -13.90 3.84 2.86
C GLY A 108 -14.61 2.70 3.58
N ASN A 109 -14.30 2.39 4.83
CA ASN A 109 -14.88 1.26 5.56
C ASN A 109 -16.10 1.64 6.44
N THR A 110 -16.46 2.92 6.49
CA THR A 110 -17.70 3.44 7.07
C THR A 110 -18.51 4.16 6.00
N GLU A 111 -19.77 4.51 6.27
CA GLU A 111 -20.58 5.24 5.30
C GLU A 111 -20.09 6.69 5.10
N PRO A 112 -20.07 7.14 3.82
CA PRO A 112 -20.32 6.42 2.58
C PRO A 112 -19.17 5.46 2.23
N ARG A 113 -19.50 4.18 2.00
CA ARG A 113 -18.48 3.15 1.70
C ARG A 113 -17.82 3.38 0.36
N GLY A 114 -16.52 3.07 0.30
CA GLY A 114 -15.72 3.22 -0.93
C GLY A 114 -14.55 2.28 -0.95
N PHE A 115 -13.32 2.81 -0.84
CA PHE A 115 -12.10 2.01 -0.73
C PHE A 115 -12.19 1.05 0.47
N GLY A 116 -11.59 -0.14 0.38
CA GLY A 116 -11.60 -1.13 1.46
C GLY A 116 -10.26 -1.24 2.17
N HIS A 117 -9.30 -1.87 1.51
CA HIS A 117 -7.98 -2.17 2.07
C HIS A 117 -6.97 -2.45 0.96
N ILE A 118 -5.69 -2.45 1.33
CA ILE A 118 -4.60 -3.13 0.60
C ILE A 118 -4.25 -4.40 1.36
N CYS A 119 -3.55 -5.34 0.71
CA CYS A 119 -3.21 -6.62 1.28
C CYS A 119 -1.72 -6.94 1.15
N PHE A 120 -1.14 -7.52 2.21
CA PHE A 120 0.21 -8.08 2.22
C PHE A 120 0.15 -9.57 2.54
N SER A 121 0.81 -10.38 1.71
CA SER A 121 1.08 -11.78 2.01
C SER A 121 2.36 -11.89 2.83
N VAL A 122 2.33 -12.72 3.87
CA VAL A 122 3.48 -12.99 4.74
C VAL A 122 3.73 -14.49 4.84
N PRO A 123 4.98 -14.95 5.03
CA PRO A 123 5.30 -16.39 5.10
C PRO A 123 4.78 -17.09 6.37
N ASP A 124 4.52 -16.34 7.45
CA ASP A 124 3.97 -16.83 8.71
C ASP A 124 3.14 -15.70 9.34
N ILE A 125 1.83 -15.85 9.27
CA ILE A 125 0.90 -14.83 9.76
C ILE A 125 0.91 -14.70 11.29
N LYS A 126 1.18 -15.79 12.02
CA LYS A 126 1.25 -15.76 13.49
C LYS A 126 2.47 -14.97 13.96
N ALA A 127 3.64 -15.26 13.37
CA ALA A 127 4.86 -14.51 13.65
C ALA A 127 4.73 -13.03 13.25
N ALA A 128 4.12 -12.74 12.09
CA ALA A 128 3.87 -11.37 11.65
C ALA A 128 2.95 -10.60 12.62
N CYS A 129 1.82 -11.20 13.03
CA CYS A 129 0.89 -10.58 13.99
C CYS A 129 1.55 -10.34 15.35
N ALA A 130 2.31 -11.30 15.88
CA ALA A 130 3.06 -11.13 17.13
C ALA A 130 4.07 -9.98 17.04
N ARG A 131 4.76 -9.84 15.90
CA ARG A 131 5.67 -8.73 15.65
C ARG A 131 4.93 -7.38 15.59
N PHE A 132 3.77 -7.32 14.93
CA PHE A 132 2.98 -6.09 14.87
C PHE A 132 2.48 -5.69 16.26
N GLU A 133 2.04 -6.62 17.09
CA GLU A 133 1.67 -6.37 18.48
C GLU A 133 2.86 -5.82 19.29
N ALA A 134 4.03 -6.44 19.19
CA ALA A 134 5.25 -5.99 19.88
C ALA A 134 5.70 -4.59 19.45
N LEU A 135 5.41 -4.18 18.21
CA LEU A 135 5.68 -2.85 17.67
C LEU A 135 4.56 -1.83 17.99
N GLY A 136 3.49 -2.25 18.67
CA GLY A 136 2.36 -1.38 19.00
C GLY A 136 1.49 -0.98 17.81
N VAL A 137 1.51 -1.76 16.71
CA VAL A 137 0.69 -1.49 15.53
C VAL A 137 -0.79 -1.73 15.86
N PRO A 138 -1.68 -0.77 15.59
CA PRO A 138 -3.11 -0.95 15.86
C PRO A 138 -3.72 -2.02 14.94
N PHE A 139 -4.52 -2.93 15.54
CA PHE A 139 -5.32 -3.88 14.80
C PHE A 139 -6.73 -3.36 14.58
N GLN A 140 -7.26 -3.56 13.39
CA GLN A 140 -8.70 -3.50 13.14
C GLN A 140 -9.35 -4.84 13.46
N LYS A 141 -8.66 -5.94 13.16
CA LYS A 141 -9.10 -7.30 13.44
C LYS A 141 -7.88 -8.18 13.69
N LYS A 142 -7.83 -8.84 14.84
CA LYS A 142 -6.75 -9.79 15.15
C LYS A 142 -6.96 -11.14 14.47
N LEU A 143 -5.87 -11.87 14.30
CA LEU A 143 -5.91 -13.26 13.82
C LEU A 143 -6.80 -14.11 14.75
N GLY A 144 -7.63 -14.95 14.17
CA GLY A 144 -8.56 -15.81 14.90
C GLY A 144 -9.89 -15.17 15.30
N GLU A 145 -10.06 -13.85 15.15
CA GLU A 145 -11.30 -13.14 15.44
C GLU A 145 -12.30 -13.21 14.26
N GLY A 146 -13.59 -13.15 14.59
CA GLY A 146 -14.68 -13.06 13.62
C GLY A 146 -14.87 -14.32 12.76
N GLY A 147 -15.48 -14.15 11.59
CA GLY A 147 -15.83 -15.26 10.67
C GLY A 147 -14.63 -15.75 9.82
N MET A 148 -13.72 -14.86 9.46
CA MET A 148 -12.50 -15.18 8.70
C MET A 148 -11.32 -15.27 9.66
N LYS A 149 -11.01 -16.49 10.14
CA LYS A 149 -10.05 -16.71 11.23
C LYS A 149 -8.59 -16.69 10.77
N ASP A 150 -8.36 -16.87 9.48
CA ASP A 150 -7.03 -17.07 8.89
C ASP A 150 -6.41 -15.77 8.36
N ILE A 151 -7.08 -14.63 8.59
CA ILE A 151 -6.61 -13.32 8.18
C ILE A 151 -6.65 -12.32 9.34
N ALA A 152 -5.78 -11.33 9.29
CA ALA A 152 -5.78 -10.20 10.21
C ALA A 152 -5.89 -8.88 9.44
N PHE A 153 -6.31 -7.81 10.12
CA PHE A 153 -6.27 -6.45 9.60
C PHE A 153 -5.55 -5.55 10.59
N ILE A 154 -4.49 -4.91 10.17
CA ILE A 154 -3.84 -3.81 10.90
C ILE A 154 -4.28 -2.47 10.32
N LYS A 155 -3.99 -1.37 11.03
CA LYS A 155 -4.23 -0.01 10.56
C LYS A 155 -2.92 0.70 10.31
N ASP A 156 -2.86 1.41 9.19
CA ASP A 156 -1.79 2.35 8.94
C ASP A 156 -2.01 3.66 9.74
N PRO A 157 -1.07 4.61 9.69
CA PRO A 157 -1.20 5.88 10.44
C PRO A 157 -2.42 6.73 10.07
N ASP A 158 -2.96 6.57 8.87
CA ASP A 158 -4.16 7.26 8.39
C ASP A 158 -5.45 6.45 8.56
N ASN A 159 -5.40 5.34 9.31
CA ASN A 159 -6.48 4.39 9.55
C ASN A 159 -6.94 3.61 8.30
N TYR A 160 -6.17 3.56 7.22
CA TYR A 160 -6.43 2.60 6.16
C TYR A 160 -6.22 1.18 6.69
N TRP A 161 -7.09 0.29 6.26
CA TRP A 161 -6.94 -1.11 6.62
C TRP A 161 -5.89 -1.78 5.72
N VAL A 162 -5.03 -2.55 6.35
CA VAL A 162 -4.03 -3.39 5.69
C VAL A 162 -4.32 -4.83 6.08
N GLU A 163 -4.80 -5.60 5.12
CA GLU A 163 -5.05 -7.03 5.30
C GLU A 163 -3.72 -7.78 5.33
N ILE A 164 -3.61 -8.76 6.21
CA ILE A 164 -2.48 -9.67 6.32
C ILE A 164 -2.97 -11.08 6.10
N ILE A 165 -2.39 -11.76 5.11
CA ILE A 165 -2.67 -13.15 4.76
C ILE A 165 -1.38 -13.98 4.75
N GLU A 166 -1.50 -15.29 4.91
CA GLU A 166 -0.37 -16.22 4.76
C GLU A 166 -0.24 -16.66 3.30
N ALA A 167 1.00 -16.74 2.77
CA ALA A 167 1.32 -17.18 1.41
C ALA A 167 1.85 -18.62 1.39
#